data_9f4dbb32b3e46bd6ab434886dc01826f
#
_entry.id   9f4dbb32b3e46bd6ab434886dc01826f
#
_cell.length_a   1.000
_cell.length_b   1.000
_cell.length_c   1.000
_cell.angle_alpha   90.00
_cell.angle_beta   90.00
_cell.angle_gamma   90.00
#
_symmetry.space_group_name_H-M   'P 1'
#
loop_
_entity.id
_entity.type
_entity.pdbx_description
1 polymer ?
#
loop_
_entity_poly.entity_id
_entity_poly.type
_entity_poly.pdbx_seq_one_letter_code
_entity_poly.pdbx_strand_id
1 'polypeptide(L)'
;MNTRPMRFAPSSTPAVGLAMLLLAASAFAGPPVIKSVAKPGVNPVVKVEAPAQEGIQVPKPPFTEGIFPCTSCHDGKTVKLNTQRRVLKDMHDDIVLKHGPESRWCLDCHDPLDRDHLHLASGERIEFTTSYLLCGQCHGDKLRDWKVGVHGKRTGSWNGAKEYLLCVNCHNPHSPHFQALKPMPPPTRPEQIQVRKGSAR
;
A
#
# COMPACT_ATOMS: atom_id res chain seq x y z
N MET A 1 -24.24 -13.30 -67.38
CA MET A 1 -25.66 -13.55 -67.01
C MET A 1 -25.88 -15.04 -66.98
N ASN A 2 -25.92 -15.60 -65.78
CA ASN A 2 -26.41 -16.98 -65.62
C ASN A 2 -26.75 -17.18 -64.13
N THR A 3 -28.04 -16.98 -63.83
CA THR A 3 -28.63 -17.16 -62.54
C THR A 3 -29.06 -18.60 -62.36
N ARG A 4 -28.54 -19.31 -61.34
CA ARG A 4 -29.05 -20.63 -60.97
C ARG A 4 -29.90 -20.49 -59.68
N PRO A 5 -31.10 -21.05 -59.62
CA PRO A 5 -31.93 -21.00 -58.42
C PRO A 5 -31.49 -22.04 -57.35
N MET A 6 -31.51 -21.62 -56.10
CA MET A 6 -31.32 -22.53 -54.95
C MET A 6 -32.57 -23.36 -54.71
N ARG A 7 -32.35 -24.66 -54.56
CA ARG A 7 -33.40 -25.62 -54.15
C ARG A 7 -33.41 -25.73 -52.62
N PHE A 8 -34.56 -25.47 -52.02
CA PHE A 8 -34.82 -25.79 -50.61
C PHE A 8 -35.14 -27.27 -50.45
N ALA A 9 -34.49 -27.95 -49.51
CA ALA A 9 -34.81 -29.29 -49.06
C ALA A 9 -35.67 -29.24 -47.77
N PRO A 10 -36.67 -30.11 -47.57
CA PRO A 10 -37.50 -30.06 -46.38
C PRO A 10 -36.81 -30.70 -45.17
N SER A 11 -36.99 -30.05 -44.01
CA SER A 11 -36.54 -30.50 -42.72
C SER A 11 -37.38 -31.64 -42.17
N SER A 12 -36.75 -32.74 -41.84
CA SER A 12 -37.34 -33.83 -41.06
C SER A 12 -37.14 -33.59 -39.57
N THR A 13 -38.21 -33.45 -38.83
CA THR A 13 -38.22 -33.37 -37.36
C THR A 13 -38.14 -34.79 -36.78
N PRO A 14 -37.26 -35.05 -35.80
CA PRO A 14 -37.39 -36.22 -34.95
C PRO A 14 -38.11 -35.88 -33.63
N ALA A 15 -38.83 -36.90 -33.16
CA ALA A 15 -39.72 -36.90 -32.02
C ALA A 15 -39.04 -36.52 -30.67
N VAL A 16 -39.83 -35.82 -29.88
CA VAL A 16 -39.54 -35.40 -28.51
C VAL A 16 -39.55 -36.61 -27.57
N GLY A 17 -38.39 -36.97 -27.08
CA GLY A 17 -38.24 -37.81 -25.90
C GLY A 17 -38.31 -36.96 -24.64
N LEU A 18 -39.37 -37.12 -23.85
CA LEU A 18 -39.61 -36.49 -22.58
C LEU A 18 -38.69 -37.12 -21.52
N ALA A 19 -37.50 -36.57 -21.33
CA ALA A 19 -36.64 -36.91 -20.19
C ALA A 19 -36.97 -35.98 -19.02
N MET A 20 -37.60 -36.52 -17.98
CA MET A 20 -37.79 -35.85 -16.70
C MET A 20 -36.41 -35.58 -16.07
N LEU A 21 -35.95 -34.35 -16.14
CA LEU A 21 -34.81 -33.88 -15.35
C LEU A 21 -35.32 -33.50 -13.95
N LEU A 22 -34.97 -34.31 -12.96
CA LEU A 22 -35.06 -33.95 -11.55
C LEU A 22 -34.11 -32.77 -11.29
N LEU A 23 -34.65 -31.58 -11.19
CA LEU A 23 -33.94 -30.39 -10.70
C LEU A 23 -33.63 -30.55 -9.21
N ALA A 24 -32.42 -30.96 -8.88
CA ALA A 24 -31.89 -30.80 -7.56
C ALA A 24 -31.74 -29.29 -7.31
N ALA A 25 -32.62 -28.73 -6.48
CA ALA A 25 -32.49 -27.35 -5.99
C ALA A 25 -31.29 -27.27 -5.11
N SER A 26 -30.15 -26.85 -5.66
CA SER A 26 -29.01 -26.42 -4.88
C SER A 26 -29.39 -25.10 -4.18
N ALA A 27 -29.66 -25.18 -2.89
CA ALA A 27 -29.83 -24.01 -2.05
C ALA A 27 -28.52 -23.23 -2.05
N PHE A 28 -28.46 -22.19 -2.86
CA PHE A 28 -27.43 -21.16 -2.72
C PHE A 28 -27.66 -20.48 -1.37
N ALA A 29 -26.90 -20.90 -0.35
CA ALA A 29 -26.77 -20.11 0.87
C ALA A 29 -26.09 -18.80 0.47
N GLY A 30 -26.86 -17.72 0.41
CA GLY A 30 -26.34 -16.37 0.22
C GLY A 30 -25.34 -16.03 1.32
N PRO A 31 -24.39 -15.10 1.06
CA PRO A 31 -23.45 -14.69 2.07
C PRO A 31 -24.19 -14.19 3.32
N PRO A 32 -23.66 -14.45 4.53
CA PRO A 32 -24.31 -14.07 5.77
C PRO A 32 -24.54 -12.56 5.78
N VAL A 33 -25.81 -12.16 5.90
CA VAL A 33 -26.19 -10.75 6.08
C VAL A 33 -25.74 -10.35 7.45
N ILE A 34 -24.61 -9.63 7.54
CA ILE A 34 -24.13 -9.04 8.77
C ILE A 34 -25.05 -7.86 9.10
N LYS A 35 -26.07 -8.13 9.91
CA LYS A 35 -26.83 -7.07 10.59
C LYS A 35 -26.01 -6.57 11.77
N SER A 36 -25.07 -5.67 11.54
CA SER A 36 -24.48 -4.88 12.62
C SER A 36 -24.90 -3.43 12.44
N VAL A 37 -26.00 -3.06 13.08
CA VAL A 37 -26.23 -1.65 13.44
C VAL A 37 -25.32 -1.39 14.63
N ALA A 38 -24.07 -1.03 14.36
CA ALA A 38 -23.16 -0.54 15.37
C ALA A 38 -23.59 0.88 15.74
N LYS A 39 -23.95 1.09 17.01
CA LYS A 39 -24.00 2.43 17.62
C LYS A 39 -22.63 3.09 17.44
N PRO A 40 -22.53 4.43 17.25
CA PRO A 40 -21.27 5.14 17.25
C PRO A 40 -20.71 5.13 18.68
N GLY A 41 -19.90 4.13 18.98
CA GLY A 41 -19.26 3.94 20.27
C GLY A 41 -18.09 3.02 20.07
N VAL A 42 -16.90 3.59 20.13
CA VAL A 42 -15.60 2.96 20.38
C VAL A 42 -15.53 1.51 19.90
N ASN A 43 -15.03 1.31 18.69
CA ASN A 43 -14.65 -0.02 18.25
C ASN A 43 -13.66 -0.60 19.27
N PRO A 44 -13.88 -1.84 19.75
CA PRO A 44 -12.88 -2.49 20.57
C PRO A 44 -11.58 -2.52 19.81
N VAL A 45 -10.50 -2.10 20.45
CA VAL A 45 -9.14 -2.16 19.94
C VAL A 45 -8.82 -3.63 19.69
N VAL A 46 -9.13 -4.11 18.49
CA VAL A 46 -8.61 -5.39 18.04
C VAL A 46 -7.15 -5.13 17.73
N LYS A 47 -6.24 -5.63 18.56
CA LYS A 47 -4.85 -5.80 18.21
C LYS A 47 -4.79 -6.82 17.07
N VAL A 48 -5.04 -6.39 15.87
CA VAL A 48 -4.69 -7.17 14.70
C VAL A 48 -3.27 -6.73 14.35
N GLU A 49 -2.31 -7.46 14.85
CA GLU A 49 -0.97 -7.42 14.27
C GLU A 49 -1.14 -7.91 12.84
N ALA A 50 -1.07 -6.97 11.90
CA ALA A 50 -0.99 -7.34 10.49
C ALA A 50 0.17 -8.33 10.36
N PRO A 51 -0.04 -9.55 9.82
CA PRO A 51 1.01 -10.53 9.75
C PRO A 51 2.17 -9.90 8.99
N ALA A 52 3.31 -9.76 9.67
CA ALA A 52 4.57 -9.44 9.01
C ALA A 52 4.69 -10.45 7.87
N GLN A 53 4.72 -9.98 6.62
CA GLN A 53 4.80 -10.91 5.50
C GLN A 53 6.08 -11.71 5.66
N GLU A 54 5.95 -13.04 5.74
CA GLU A 54 7.08 -13.93 5.95
C GLU A 54 8.21 -13.56 4.98
N GLY A 55 9.40 -13.33 5.53
CA GLY A 55 10.60 -13.03 4.77
C GLY A 55 10.89 -11.56 4.47
N ILE A 56 10.02 -10.60 4.82
CA ILE A 56 10.31 -9.18 4.67
C ILE A 56 10.81 -8.61 6.00
N GLN A 57 12.10 -8.30 6.05
CA GLN A 57 12.72 -7.55 7.13
C GLN A 57 12.86 -6.09 6.71
N VAL A 58 12.50 -5.17 7.58
CA VAL A 58 12.58 -3.72 7.33
C VAL A 58 13.37 -3.03 8.44
N PRO A 59 14.08 -1.94 8.15
CA PRO A 59 14.72 -1.15 9.17
C PRO A 59 13.67 -0.41 10.01
N LYS A 60 14.13 0.09 11.14
CA LYS A 60 13.33 1.01 11.96
C LYS A 60 12.93 2.24 11.12
N PRO A 61 11.66 2.69 11.17
CA PRO A 61 11.26 3.91 10.48
C PRO A 61 12.10 5.12 10.89
N PRO A 62 12.36 6.06 9.97
CA PRO A 62 13.19 7.23 10.24
C PRO A 62 12.41 8.29 11.04
N PHE A 63 12.14 8.03 12.30
CA PHE A 63 11.54 9.04 13.18
C PHE A 63 12.55 10.15 13.53
N THR A 64 12.04 11.36 13.70
CA THR A 64 12.81 12.45 14.30
C THR A 64 13.11 12.10 15.75
N GLU A 65 14.36 12.25 16.15
CA GLU A 65 14.81 11.96 17.52
C GLU A 65 13.99 12.77 18.54
N GLY A 66 13.56 12.13 19.62
CA GLY A 66 12.80 12.74 20.70
C GLY A 66 11.31 12.97 20.39
N ILE A 67 10.82 12.63 19.19
CA ILE A 67 9.41 12.80 18.84
C ILE A 67 8.58 11.53 19.11
N PHE A 68 9.13 10.35 18.84
CA PHE A 68 8.46 9.10 19.13
C PHE A 68 8.76 8.62 20.57
N PRO A 69 7.77 8.12 21.34
CA PRO A 69 6.38 7.82 20.96
C PRO A 69 5.49 9.07 20.92
N CYS A 70 4.59 9.09 19.94
CA CYS A 70 3.67 10.20 19.71
C CYS A 70 2.63 10.32 20.83
N THR A 71 2.32 9.20 21.48
CA THR A 71 1.42 9.11 22.65
C THR A 71 1.93 9.88 23.86
N SER A 72 3.19 10.29 23.89
CA SER A 72 3.72 11.19 24.94
C SER A 72 2.99 12.55 24.97
N CYS A 73 2.50 13.01 23.80
CA CYS A 73 1.69 14.22 23.70
C CYS A 73 0.23 13.88 23.30
N HIS A 74 0.02 12.86 22.49
CA HIS A 74 -1.27 12.41 22.01
C HIS A 74 -1.88 11.34 22.94
N ASP A 75 -1.99 11.65 24.22
CA ASP A 75 -2.51 10.77 25.29
C ASP A 75 -4.05 10.70 25.33
N GLY A 76 -4.74 11.36 24.39
CA GLY A 76 -6.20 11.48 24.36
C GLY A 76 -6.79 12.47 25.37
N LYS A 77 -5.96 13.03 26.27
CA LYS A 77 -6.35 14.01 27.29
C LYS A 77 -5.82 15.40 26.96
N THR A 78 -4.53 15.49 26.68
CA THR A 78 -3.81 16.73 26.43
C THR A 78 -4.17 17.30 25.07
N VAL A 79 -4.18 16.47 24.03
CA VAL A 79 -4.49 16.88 22.65
C VAL A 79 -5.83 16.32 22.23
N LYS A 80 -6.78 17.22 21.95
CA LYS A 80 -8.10 16.83 21.44
C LYS A 80 -8.03 16.35 20.01
N LEU A 81 -8.78 15.29 19.73
CA LEU A 81 -8.95 14.76 18.39
C LEU A 81 -9.55 15.83 17.45
N ASN A 82 -8.89 16.10 16.33
CA ASN A 82 -9.40 16.95 15.28
C ASN A 82 -9.40 16.22 13.93
N THR A 83 -10.59 15.96 13.44
CA THR A 83 -10.81 15.22 12.18
C THR A 83 -10.83 16.10 10.93
N GLN A 84 -10.80 17.42 11.10
CA GLN A 84 -10.87 18.35 9.97
C GLN A 84 -9.50 18.90 9.61
N ARG A 85 -9.23 19.02 8.32
CA ARG A 85 -8.02 19.67 7.82
C ARG A 85 -7.97 21.12 8.29
N ARG A 86 -6.82 21.54 8.78
CA ARG A 86 -6.55 22.91 9.22
C ARG A 86 -5.08 23.27 9.01
N VAL A 87 -4.76 24.54 9.06
CA VAL A 87 -3.39 25.02 9.13
C VAL A 87 -2.90 24.84 10.57
N LEU A 88 -1.79 24.13 10.73
CA LEU A 88 -1.10 23.97 12.01
C LEU A 88 -0.28 25.22 12.28
N LYS A 89 -0.20 25.66 13.53
CA LYS A 89 0.47 26.91 13.94
C LYS A 89 1.49 26.73 15.05
N ASP A 90 1.40 25.61 15.75
CA ASP A 90 2.23 25.31 16.91
C ASP A 90 3.10 24.08 16.62
N MET A 91 2.65 22.89 17.05
CA MET A 91 3.35 21.66 16.74
C MET A 91 3.01 21.17 15.33
N HIS A 92 3.99 20.59 14.64
CA HIS A 92 3.86 20.05 13.28
C HIS A 92 3.56 21.09 12.19
N ASP A 93 3.85 22.35 12.43
CA ASP A 93 3.65 23.46 11.49
C ASP A 93 4.61 23.41 10.28
N ASP A 94 5.73 22.69 10.44
CA ASP A 94 6.70 22.36 9.39
C ASP A 94 6.22 21.29 8.42
N ILE A 95 5.16 20.53 8.77
CA ILE A 95 4.64 19.47 7.93
C ILE A 95 3.71 20.03 6.86
N VAL A 96 4.16 19.96 5.61
CA VAL A 96 3.38 20.37 4.45
C VAL A 96 2.78 19.13 3.77
N LEU A 97 1.46 18.95 3.92
CA LEU A 97 0.75 17.83 3.32
C LEU A 97 0.40 18.13 1.84
N LYS A 98 1.16 17.53 0.93
CA LYS A 98 0.97 17.59 -0.53
C LYS A 98 0.88 16.17 -1.10
N HIS A 99 -0.07 15.38 -0.60
CA HIS A 99 -0.24 13.99 -0.96
C HIS A 99 -1.72 13.64 -1.11
N GLY A 100 -2.14 13.37 -2.33
CA GLY A 100 -3.52 13.05 -2.66
C GLY A 100 -4.43 14.28 -2.78
N PRO A 101 -5.75 14.11 -2.60
CA PRO A 101 -6.71 15.21 -2.74
C PRO A 101 -6.53 16.27 -1.65
N GLU A 102 -6.99 17.50 -1.94
CA GLU A 102 -6.89 18.62 -1.00
C GLU A 102 -7.60 18.37 0.34
N SER A 103 -8.61 17.51 0.33
CA SER A 103 -9.35 17.12 1.53
C SER A 103 -8.58 16.15 2.45
N ARG A 104 -7.45 15.58 1.98
CA ARG A 104 -6.67 14.61 2.77
C ARG A 104 -6.16 15.25 4.04
N TRP A 105 -6.25 14.48 5.12
CA TRP A 105 -5.84 14.93 6.44
C TRP A 105 -4.91 13.91 7.13
N CYS A 106 -4.26 14.35 8.19
CA CYS A 106 -3.33 13.52 8.96
C CYS A 106 -3.96 12.19 9.39
N LEU A 107 -5.24 12.24 9.79
CA LEU A 107 -6.00 11.11 10.31
C LEU A 107 -6.53 10.15 9.23
N ASP A 108 -6.24 10.41 7.97
CA ASP A 108 -6.50 9.43 6.90
C ASP A 108 -5.42 8.34 6.85
N CYS A 109 -4.31 8.57 7.59
CA CYS A 109 -3.17 7.67 7.65
C CYS A 109 -2.75 7.35 9.08
N HIS A 110 -2.71 8.37 9.97
CA HIS A 110 -2.36 8.20 11.39
C HIS A 110 -3.59 7.78 12.19
N ASP A 111 -3.44 6.74 13.03
CA ASP A 111 -4.56 6.24 13.83
C ASP A 111 -5.09 7.34 14.75
N PRO A 112 -6.40 7.60 14.73
CA PRO A 112 -7.01 8.68 15.51
C PRO A 112 -6.98 8.47 17.01
N LEU A 113 -6.86 7.23 17.48
CA LEU A 113 -6.89 6.87 18.89
C LEU A 113 -5.52 6.53 19.46
N ASP A 114 -4.59 6.14 18.57
CA ASP A 114 -3.24 5.74 18.96
C ASP A 114 -2.23 6.22 17.91
N ARG A 115 -1.63 7.37 18.15
CA ARG A 115 -0.69 8.03 17.23
C ARG A 115 0.61 7.28 17.02
N ASP A 116 0.92 6.28 17.85
CA ASP A 116 2.07 5.41 17.66
C ASP A 116 1.85 4.38 16.55
N HIS A 117 0.68 4.45 15.89
CA HIS A 117 0.28 3.57 14.80
C HIS A 117 -0.27 4.34 13.59
N LEU A 118 -0.28 3.64 12.48
CA LEU A 118 -1.03 4.01 11.27
C LEU A 118 -2.30 3.15 11.19
N HIS A 119 -3.21 3.48 10.28
CA HIS A 119 -4.34 2.61 9.97
C HIS A 119 -4.58 2.51 8.46
N LEU A 120 -5.12 1.38 8.03
CA LEU A 120 -5.57 1.15 6.66
C LEU A 120 -6.94 1.79 6.43
N ALA A 121 -7.36 1.89 5.17
CA ALA A 121 -8.71 2.37 4.81
C ALA A 121 -9.83 1.49 5.39
N SER A 122 -9.53 0.24 5.72
CA SER A 122 -10.42 -0.67 6.46
C SER A 122 -10.62 -0.27 7.92
N GLY A 123 -9.78 0.62 8.47
CA GLY A 123 -9.69 0.93 9.89
C GLY A 123 -8.77 -0.02 10.67
N GLU A 124 -8.15 -0.99 10.01
CA GLU A 124 -7.18 -1.87 10.63
C GLU A 124 -5.93 -1.09 11.02
N ARG A 125 -5.51 -1.23 12.28
CA ARG A 125 -4.31 -0.59 12.81
C ARG A 125 -3.07 -1.36 12.38
N ILE A 126 -2.04 -0.62 11.96
CA ILE A 126 -0.76 -1.19 11.54
C ILE A 126 0.41 -0.44 12.17
N GLU A 127 1.52 -1.16 12.33
CA GLU A 127 2.78 -0.59 12.78
C GLU A 127 3.44 0.29 11.69
N PHE A 128 4.27 1.24 12.09
CA PHE A 128 5.07 2.01 11.12
C PHE A 128 6.03 1.14 10.30
N THR A 129 6.48 0.02 10.85
CA THR A 129 7.29 -0.97 10.15
C THR A 129 6.54 -1.67 9.01
N THR A 130 5.22 -1.67 9.04
CA THR A 130 4.35 -2.21 7.99
C THR A 130 3.69 -1.12 7.14
N SER A 131 4.18 0.13 7.21
CA SER A 131 3.67 1.29 6.47
C SER A 131 3.57 1.08 4.95
N TYR A 132 4.36 0.17 4.40
CA TYR A 132 4.28 -0.22 2.98
C TYR A 132 2.91 -0.77 2.58
N LEU A 133 2.15 -1.36 3.53
CA LEU A 133 0.77 -1.81 3.29
C LEU A 133 -0.17 -0.62 3.07
N LEU A 134 -0.01 0.44 3.87
CA LEU A 134 -0.78 1.68 3.69
C LEU A 134 -0.48 2.34 2.34
N CYS A 135 0.80 2.48 1.99
CA CYS A 135 1.21 3.02 0.69
C CYS A 135 0.63 2.19 -0.46
N GLY A 136 0.65 0.87 -0.31
CA GLY A 136 0.18 -0.08 -1.32
C GLY A 136 -1.31 -0.05 -1.60
N GLN A 137 -2.13 0.51 -0.72
CA GLN A 137 -3.57 0.65 -0.97
C GLN A 137 -3.89 1.54 -2.18
N CYS A 138 -3.04 2.54 -2.43
CA CYS A 138 -3.16 3.43 -3.59
C CYS A 138 -2.07 3.16 -4.64
N HIS A 139 -0.88 2.74 -4.21
CA HIS A 139 0.29 2.49 -5.05
C HIS A 139 0.57 0.98 -5.19
N GLY A 140 -0.45 0.20 -5.54
CA GLY A 140 -0.37 -1.26 -5.59
C GLY A 140 0.66 -1.81 -6.57
N ASP A 141 0.87 -1.17 -7.72
CA ASP A 141 1.92 -1.50 -8.67
C ASP A 141 3.32 -1.32 -8.05
N LYS A 142 3.55 -0.22 -7.35
CA LYS A 142 4.83 0.06 -6.68
C LYS A 142 5.09 -0.87 -5.49
N LEU A 143 4.03 -1.22 -4.75
CA LEU A 143 4.15 -2.23 -3.69
C LEU A 143 4.54 -3.60 -4.25
N ARG A 144 3.93 -4.03 -5.36
CA ARG A 144 4.30 -5.28 -6.04
C ARG A 144 5.77 -5.26 -6.47
N ASP A 145 6.19 -4.19 -7.13
CA ASP A 145 7.56 -4.02 -7.60
C ASP A 145 8.57 -3.95 -6.45
N TRP A 146 8.19 -3.34 -5.33
CA TRP A 146 8.99 -3.30 -4.11
C TRP A 146 9.18 -4.68 -3.49
N LYS A 147 8.12 -5.49 -3.41
CA LYS A 147 8.18 -6.85 -2.87
C LYS A 147 9.14 -7.75 -3.64
N VAL A 148 9.28 -7.56 -4.93
CA VAL A 148 10.21 -8.34 -5.77
C VAL A 148 11.55 -7.65 -5.99
N GLY A 149 11.72 -6.41 -5.47
CA GLY A 149 12.99 -5.67 -5.51
C GLY A 149 13.26 -4.93 -6.81
N VAL A 150 12.25 -4.74 -7.65
CA VAL A 150 12.33 -3.90 -8.86
C VAL A 150 12.24 -2.41 -8.49
N HIS A 151 11.50 -2.08 -7.44
CA HIS A 151 11.40 -0.75 -6.88
C HIS A 151 11.97 -0.72 -5.46
N GLY A 152 12.55 0.42 -5.07
CA GLY A 152 13.18 0.58 -3.76
C GLY A 152 14.57 -0.02 -3.69
N LYS A 153 15.12 -0.09 -2.48
CA LYS A 153 16.46 -0.61 -2.23
C LYS A 153 16.41 -1.74 -1.20
N ARG A 154 17.13 -2.80 -1.49
CA ARG A 154 17.43 -3.87 -0.53
C ARG A 154 18.86 -3.74 -0.04
N THR A 155 19.06 -3.96 1.24
CA THR A 155 20.37 -4.04 1.90
C THR A 155 20.60 -5.44 2.44
N GLY A 156 21.70 -5.67 3.13
CA GLY A 156 22.06 -6.97 3.68
C GLY A 156 23.10 -7.73 2.84
N SER A 157 23.34 -8.99 3.16
CA SER A 157 24.33 -9.81 2.48
C SER A 157 23.81 -10.32 1.13
N TRP A 158 24.71 -10.49 0.17
CA TRP A 158 24.36 -11.00 -1.16
C TRP A 158 23.76 -12.41 -1.11
N ASN A 159 24.21 -13.25 -0.17
CA ASN A 159 23.78 -14.63 0.03
C ASN A 159 23.03 -14.86 1.35
N GLY A 160 22.65 -13.80 2.07
CA GLY A 160 21.98 -13.86 3.37
C GLY A 160 20.68 -13.09 3.42
N ALA A 161 20.24 -12.81 4.63
CA ALA A 161 19.04 -12.04 4.89
C ALA A 161 19.10 -10.67 4.20
N LYS A 162 17.97 -10.27 3.61
CA LYS A 162 17.79 -8.98 2.96
C LYS A 162 16.91 -8.11 3.85
N GLU A 163 17.28 -6.85 3.94
CA GLU A 163 16.49 -5.81 4.57
C GLU A 163 15.92 -4.89 3.48
N TYR A 164 14.62 -4.65 3.53
CA TYR A 164 13.90 -3.85 2.56
C TYR A 164 13.72 -2.45 3.12
N LEU A 165 14.34 -1.43 2.49
CA LEU A 165 14.07 -0.06 2.87
C LEU A 165 12.61 0.27 2.62
N LEU A 166 11.93 0.83 3.63
CA LEU A 166 10.55 1.26 3.53
C LEU A 166 10.41 2.40 2.50
N CYS A 167 9.20 2.60 1.99
CA CYS A 167 8.89 3.70 1.09
C CYS A 167 9.33 5.05 1.67
N VAL A 168 9.12 5.24 2.98
CA VAL A 168 9.46 6.46 3.72
C VAL A 168 10.96 6.71 3.85
N ASN A 169 11.82 5.74 3.62
CA ASN A 169 13.26 5.95 3.61
C ASN A 169 13.75 6.76 2.39
N CYS A 170 12.92 6.86 1.36
CA CYS A 170 13.22 7.60 0.13
C CYS A 170 12.16 8.65 -0.20
N HIS A 171 10.90 8.41 0.14
CA HIS A 171 9.79 9.32 -0.13
C HIS A 171 9.28 9.93 1.17
N ASN A 172 9.20 11.26 1.24
CA ASN A 172 8.50 11.92 2.33
C ASN A 172 7.01 11.61 2.23
N PRO A 173 6.37 10.91 3.19
CA PRO A 173 4.97 10.50 3.07
C PRO A 173 3.98 11.68 3.01
N HIS A 174 4.38 12.85 3.50
CA HIS A 174 3.56 14.05 3.47
C HIS A 174 3.67 14.80 2.13
N SER A 175 4.78 14.66 1.43
CA SER A 175 5.04 15.25 0.11
C SER A 175 5.93 14.32 -0.72
N PRO A 176 5.39 13.19 -1.23
CA PRO A 176 6.19 12.08 -1.75
C PRO A 176 6.81 12.34 -3.12
N HIS A 177 6.56 13.50 -3.73
CA HIS A 177 7.13 13.82 -5.03
C HIS A 177 8.66 13.82 -4.96
N PHE A 178 9.28 13.02 -5.81
CA PHE A 178 10.73 12.95 -5.91
C PHE A 178 11.24 14.13 -6.74
N GLN A 179 12.22 14.85 -6.20
CA GLN A 179 12.85 15.91 -6.98
C GLN A 179 13.66 15.32 -8.13
N ALA A 180 13.65 16.00 -9.28
CA ALA A 180 14.45 15.58 -10.42
C ALA A 180 15.93 15.53 -10.02
N LEU A 181 16.54 14.36 -10.18
CA LEU A 181 17.97 14.18 -9.94
C LEU A 181 18.75 14.74 -11.13
N LYS A 182 19.83 15.44 -10.85
CA LYS A 182 20.78 15.79 -11.90
C LYS A 182 21.44 14.52 -12.41
N PRO A 183 21.54 14.32 -13.74
CA PRO A 183 22.27 13.20 -14.30
C PRO A 183 23.71 13.17 -13.76
N MET A 184 24.20 11.98 -13.48
CA MET A 184 25.62 11.82 -13.19
C MET A 184 26.44 12.27 -14.41
N PRO A 185 27.63 12.85 -14.20
CA PRO A 185 28.52 13.14 -15.30
C PRO A 185 28.84 11.84 -16.08
N PRO A 186 29.10 11.92 -17.36
CA PRO A 186 29.46 10.75 -18.14
C PRO A 186 30.69 10.07 -17.51
N PRO A 187 30.81 8.74 -17.65
CA PRO A 187 31.95 8.02 -17.10
C PRO A 187 33.25 8.57 -17.71
N THR A 188 34.26 8.67 -16.86
CA THR A 188 35.61 9.09 -17.28
C THR A 188 36.13 8.08 -18.31
N ARG A 189 36.59 8.58 -19.44
CA ARG A 189 37.18 7.71 -20.48
C ARG A 189 38.44 7.04 -19.97
N PRO A 190 38.74 5.82 -20.41
CA PRO A 190 39.91 5.06 -19.93
C PRO A 190 41.22 5.86 -20.00
N GLU A 191 41.39 6.69 -21.03
CA GLU A 191 42.59 7.51 -21.24
C GLU A 191 42.72 8.65 -20.21
N GLN A 192 41.65 8.99 -19.53
CA GLN A 192 41.59 10.05 -18.54
C GLN A 192 41.67 9.52 -17.11
N ILE A 193 41.67 8.20 -16.93
CA ILE A 193 41.78 7.58 -15.61
C ILE A 193 43.22 7.62 -15.15
N GLN A 194 43.53 8.51 -14.21
CA GLN A 194 44.81 8.52 -13.55
C GLN A 194 44.86 7.44 -12.48
N VAL A 195 45.48 6.32 -12.79
CA VAL A 195 45.76 5.28 -11.78
C VAL A 195 46.81 5.85 -10.84
N ARG A 196 46.47 6.18 -9.60
CA ARG A 196 47.45 6.47 -8.57
C ARG A 196 48.30 5.21 -8.38
N LYS A 197 49.53 5.26 -8.84
CA LYS A 197 50.54 4.23 -8.48
C LYS A 197 50.63 4.23 -6.95
N GLY A 198 50.10 3.17 -6.33
CA GLY A 198 50.18 3.01 -4.90
C GLY A 198 51.62 3.10 -4.48
N SER A 199 51.93 3.98 -3.53
CA SER A 199 53.19 3.94 -2.82
C SER A 199 53.27 2.57 -2.13
N ALA A 200 54.12 1.69 -2.65
CA ALA A 200 54.47 0.46 -1.97
C ALA A 200 55.08 0.86 -0.62
N ARG A 201 54.43 0.43 0.48
CA ARG A 201 55.02 0.40 1.82
C ARG A 201 55.62 -0.96 2.03
#